data_327a838a51fc92f0a5ef40187703ec5c
#
_entry.id   327a838a51fc92f0a5ef40187703ec5c
#
_cell.length_a   1.000
_cell.length_b   1.000
_cell.length_c   1.000
_cell.angle_alpha   90.00
_cell.angle_beta   90.00
_cell.angle_gamma   90.00
#
_symmetry.space_group_name_H-M   'P 1'
#
loop_
_entity.id
_entity.type
_entity.pdbx_description
1 polymer ?
#
loop_
_entity_poly.entity_id
_entity_poly.type
_entity_poly.pdbx_seq_one_letter_code
_entity_poly.pdbx_strand_id
1 'polypeptide(L)'
;MNTNYEYYRIFYYVAKYHNFTKAAHTLGSSQPNVTRAMNCLEQQINTTLFVRTNRGIQLTPEGEKLYTHISAAMSQIFAAEEELSDSTGLSHGSIAIGVSETALNIFLFNKLKAFHMTYPGIRLKLYNYSTPQAIDAVKSGKIDFAIVSTPASVESPLRQIMLQPFQEILVGGTTFTALGSQELSLAELKNYPLISLGRETTTFQFYHALFLSHGLELAPDTETATTDQILPLVKCELGLAFLPEAMAHDSIQKREIVQISLKENIPERNICMLYDCQHPLNSAARQFRKMILENHLS
;
A
#
# COMPACT_ATOMS: atom_id res chain seq x y z
N MET A 1 -32.73 15.27 9.09
CA MET A 1 -32.23 14.21 9.99
C MET A 1 -31.45 14.89 11.10
N ASN A 2 -31.81 14.68 12.35
CA ASN A 2 -31.14 15.32 13.49
C ASN A 2 -30.41 14.24 14.32
N THR A 3 -29.52 13.50 13.64
CA THR A 3 -28.75 12.42 14.28
C THR A 3 -27.64 13.02 15.14
N ASN A 4 -27.51 12.52 16.38
CA ASN A 4 -26.47 13.00 17.30
C ASN A 4 -25.07 12.62 16.76
N TYR A 5 -24.19 13.61 16.62
CA TYR A 5 -22.80 13.40 16.16
C TYR A 5 -22.03 12.39 17.01
N GLU A 6 -22.32 12.30 18.29
CA GLU A 6 -21.70 11.33 19.20
C GLU A 6 -21.96 9.88 18.76
N TYR A 7 -23.10 9.58 18.15
CA TYR A 7 -23.38 8.25 17.62
C TYR A 7 -22.46 7.88 16.44
N TYR A 8 -22.10 8.83 15.58
CA TYR A 8 -21.14 8.61 14.52
C TYR A 8 -19.72 8.41 15.06
N ARG A 9 -19.32 9.12 16.10
CA ARG A 9 -18.05 8.91 16.79
C ARG A 9 -17.98 7.51 17.41
N ILE A 10 -19.02 7.08 18.07
CA ILE A 10 -19.13 5.73 18.65
C ILE A 10 -19.11 4.68 17.54
N PHE A 11 -19.87 4.89 16.45
CA PHE A 11 -19.87 4.02 15.28
C PHE A 11 -18.47 3.83 14.71
N TYR A 12 -17.72 4.92 14.54
CA TYR A 12 -16.34 4.87 14.06
C TYR A 12 -15.47 3.91 14.89
N TYR A 13 -15.53 4.00 16.21
CA TYR A 13 -14.70 3.13 17.07
C TYR A 13 -15.18 1.68 17.08
N VAL A 14 -16.49 1.43 17.04
CA VAL A 14 -17.03 0.06 16.97
C VAL A 14 -16.64 -0.59 15.64
N ALA A 15 -16.79 0.12 14.54
CA ALA A 15 -16.36 -0.34 13.21
C ALA A 15 -14.86 -0.59 13.13
N LYS A 16 -14.05 0.34 13.63
CA LYS A 16 -12.59 0.24 13.62
C LYS A 16 -12.04 -0.97 14.40
N TYR A 17 -12.66 -1.31 15.52
CA TYR A 17 -12.19 -2.39 16.37
C TYR A 17 -12.95 -3.71 16.17
N HIS A 18 -14.03 -3.70 15.42
CA HIS A 18 -14.96 -4.84 15.30
C HIS A 18 -15.35 -5.41 16.68
N ASN A 19 -15.43 -4.53 17.71
CA ASN A 19 -15.61 -4.94 19.09
C ASN A 19 -16.22 -3.83 19.95
N PHE A 20 -17.42 -4.05 20.48
CA PHE A 20 -18.12 -3.09 21.35
C PHE A 20 -17.39 -2.80 22.66
N THR A 21 -16.82 -3.82 23.29
CA THR A 21 -16.12 -3.67 24.57
C THR A 21 -14.85 -2.84 24.40
N LYS A 22 -14.07 -3.12 23.34
CA LYS A 22 -12.85 -2.35 23.06
C LYS A 22 -13.17 -0.90 22.67
N ALA A 23 -14.24 -0.68 21.91
CA ALA A 23 -14.73 0.67 21.61
C ALA A 23 -15.15 1.43 22.88
N ALA A 24 -15.92 0.77 23.77
CA ALA A 24 -16.35 1.34 25.04
C ALA A 24 -15.16 1.76 25.90
N HIS A 25 -14.15 0.90 26.04
CA HIS A 25 -12.92 1.22 26.78
C HIS A 25 -12.21 2.44 26.20
N THR A 26 -12.05 2.50 24.87
CA THR A 26 -11.40 3.65 24.19
C THR A 26 -12.18 4.95 24.37
N LEU A 27 -13.49 4.87 24.43
CA LEU A 27 -14.39 6.03 24.62
C LEU A 27 -14.60 6.44 26.10
N GLY A 28 -14.00 5.73 27.06
CA GLY A 28 -14.26 5.95 28.47
C GLY A 28 -15.71 5.71 28.88
N SER A 29 -16.41 4.79 28.18
CA SER A 29 -17.84 4.50 28.36
C SER A 29 -18.09 3.02 28.70
N SER A 30 -19.34 2.68 29.01
CA SER A 30 -19.73 1.28 29.24
C SER A 30 -20.21 0.61 27.93
N GLN A 31 -19.97 -0.69 27.80
CA GLN A 31 -20.42 -1.45 26.63
C GLN A 31 -21.96 -1.39 26.42
N PRO A 32 -22.83 -1.40 27.46
CA PRO A 32 -24.26 -1.19 27.26
C PRO A 32 -24.60 0.17 26.63
N ASN A 33 -23.88 1.25 27.03
CA ASN A 33 -24.10 2.59 26.46
C ASN A 33 -23.71 2.62 24.98
N VAL A 34 -22.58 2.02 24.63
CA VAL A 34 -22.14 1.90 23.22
C VAL A 34 -23.15 1.09 22.40
N THR A 35 -23.66 -0.02 22.93
CA THR A 35 -24.69 -0.82 22.27
C THR A 35 -25.98 -0.02 22.05
N ARG A 36 -26.44 0.71 23.08
CA ARG A 36 -27.62 1.56 22.96
C ARG A 36 -27.44 2.64 21.89
N ALA A 37 -26.30 3.29 21.88
CA ALA A 37 -25.99 4.34 20.90
C ALA A 37 -26.02 3.77 19.45
N MET A 38 -25.49 2.57 19.22
CA MET A 38 -25.52 1.95 17.90
C MET A 38 -26.95 1.59 17.49
N ASN A 39 -27.73 0.99 18.38
CA ASN A 39 -29.15 0.71 18.11
C ASN A 39 -29.94 1.99 17.79
N CYS A 40 -29.68 3.10 18.50
CA CYS A 40 -30.31 4.39 18.23
C CYS A 40 -29.88 4.93 16.86
N LEU A 41 -28.59 4.82 16.48
CA LEU A 41 -28.10 5.24 15.18
C LEU A 41 -28.81 4.45 14.07
N GLU A 42 -28.82 3.11 14.14
CA GLU A 42 -29.48 2.23 13.17
C GLU A 42 -30.96 2.56 13.00
N GLN A 43 -31.66 2.82 14.12
CA GLN A 43 -33.06 3.26 14.09
C GLN A 43 -33.25 4.61 13.42
N GLN A 44 -32.38 5.60 13.74
CA GLN A 44 -32.51 6.96 13.18
C GLN A 44 -32.25 7.01 11.67
N ILE A 45 -31.30 6.20 11.19
CA ILE A 45 -31.01 6.11 9.75
C ILE A 45 -31.81 5.00 9.04
N ASN A 46 -32.63 4.26 9.80
CA ASN A 46 -33.44 3.11 9.34
C ASN A 46 -32.62 2.09 8.54
N THR A 47 -31.41 1.75 9.04
CA THR A 47 -30.48 0.86 8.36
C THR A 47 -29.67 0.07 9.39
N THR A 48 -29.55 -1.25 9.19
CA THR A 48 -28.66 -2.10 10.00
C THR A 48 -27.22 -1.92 9.55
N LEU A 49 -26.34 -1.59 10.49
CA LEU A 49 -24.92 -1.31 10.21
C LEU A 49 -24.00 -2.47 10.61
N PHE A 50 -24.45 -3.30 11.56
CA PHE A 50 -23.68 -4.40 12.11
C PHE A 50 -24.42 -5.72 12.07
N VAL A 51 -23.69 -6.82 11.81
CA VAL A 51 -24.14 -8.18 11.99
C VAL A 51 -23.29 -8.91 13.02
N ARG A 52 -23.93 -9.71 13.87
CA ARG A 52 -23.22 -10.59 14.81
C ARG A 52 -22.88 -11.89 14.12
N THR A 53 -21.64 -12.30 14.22
CA THR A 53 -21.15 -13.58 13.71
C THR A 53 -20.52 -14.39 14.85
N ASN A 54 -20.27 -15.66 14.63
CA ASN A 54 -19.57 -16.52 15.60
C ASN A 54 -18.13 -16.06 15.91
N ARG A 55 -17.59 -15.14 15.08
CA ARG A 55 -16.24 -14.56 15.24
C ARG A 55 -16.25 -13.11 15.75
N GLY A 56 -17.41 -12.59 16.17
CA GLY A 56 -17.56 -11.21 16.65
C GLY A 56 -18.57 -10.41 15.82
N ILE A 57 -18.26 -9.14 15.59
CA ILE A 57 -19.13 -8.21 14.87
C ILE A 57 -18.48 -7.87 13.53
N GLN A 58 -19.32 -7.80 12.49
CA GLN A 58 -18.94 -7.35 11.16
C GLN A 58 -19.86 -6.22 10.70
N LEU A 59 -19.36 -5.36 9.82
CA LEU A 59 -20.19 -4.36 9.15
C LEU A 59 -21.07 -5.03 8.09
N THR A 60 -22.26 -4.47 7.89
CA THR A 60 -23.08 -4.74 6.70
C THR A 60 -22.50 -3.99 5.50
N PRO A 61 -22.93 -4.26 4.25
CA PRO A 61 -22.55 -3.44 3.10
C PRO A 61 -22.86 -1.93 3.29
N GLU A 62 -23.99 -1.64 3.94
CA GLU A 62 -24.40 -0.28 4.31
C GLU A 62 -23.50 0.30 5.40
N GLY A 63 -23.11 -0.54 6.38
CA GLY A 63 -22.14 -0.19 7.42
C GLY A 63 -20.78 0.15 6.84
N GLU A 64 -20.28 -0.60 5.87
CA GLU A 64 -19.02 -0.32 5.17
C GLU A 64 -19.08 1.01 4.42
N LYS A 65 -20.16 1.29 3.71
CA LYS A 65 -20.36 2.58 3.04
C LYS A 65 -20.35 3.73 4.04
N LEU A 66 -21.09 3.62 5.14
CA LEU A 66 -21.10 4.65 6.18
C LEU A 66 -19.72 4.80 6.83
N TYR A 67 -19.02 3.69 7.08
CA TYR A 67 -17.69 3.71 7.69
C TYR A 67 -16.67 4.45 6.82
N THR A 68 -16.72 4.29 5.51
CA THR A 68 -15.87 5.03 4.56
C THR A 68 -16.01 6.54 4.76
N HIS A 69 -17.25 7.06 4.83
CA HIS A 69 -17.48 8.49 5.02
C HIS A 69 -17.15 8.96 6.44
N ILE A 70 -17.51 8.18 7.46
CA ILE A 70 -17.27 8.57 8.86
C ILE A 70 -15.79 8.50 9.20
N SER A 71 -15.04 7.51 8.69
CA SER A 71 -13.59 7.44 8.92
C SER A 71 -12.84 8.63 8.33
N ALA A 72 -13.25 9.08 7.14
CA ALA A 72 -12.71 10.28 6.51
C ALA A 72 -12.99 11.54 7.35
N ALA A 73 -14.26 11.72 7.79
CA ALA A 73 -14.65 12.85 8.65
C ALA A 73 -13.88 12.86 9.99
N MET A 74 -13.76 11.70 10.64
CA MET A 74 -13.02 11.56 11.91
C MET A 74 -11.53 11.83 11.74
N SER A 75 -10.93 11.42 10.62
CA SER A 75 -9.54 11.74 10.30
C SER A 75 -9.32 13.26 10.19
N GLN A 76 -10.26 13.98 9.60
CA GLN A 76 -10.20 15.45 9.53
C GLN A 76 -10.33 16.13 10.90
N ILE A 77 -11.24 15.66 11.74
CA ILE A 77 -11.40 16.17 13.10
C ILE A 77 -10.10 15.97 13.88
N PHE A 78 -9.53 14.76 13.85
CA PHE A 78 -8.27 14.47 14.53
C PHE A 78 -7.09 15.30 14.00
N ALA A 79 -7.02 15.51 12.68
CA ALA A 79 -6.01 16.38 12.08
C ALA A 79 -6.14 17.83 12.54
N ALA A 80 -7.36 18.35 12.63
CA ALA A 80 -7.62 19.71 13.12
C ALA A 80 -7.28 19.86 14.62
N GLU A 81 -7.65 18.87 15.47
CA GLU A 81 -7.29 18.85 16.88
C GLU A 81 -5.76 18.81 17.07
N GLU A 82 -5.06 18.02 16.25
CA GLU A 82 -3.61 17.93 16.25
C GLU A 82 -2.96 19.27 15.83
N GLU A 83 -3.48 19.92 14.78
CA GLU A 83 -3.01 21.24 14.34
C GLU A 83 -3.16 22.33 15.44
N LEU A 84 -4.23 22.27 16.21
CA LEU A 84 -4.46 23.21 17.32
C LEU A 84 -3.58 22.91 18.53
N SER A 85 -3.21 21.64 18.73
CA SER A 85 -2.33 21.23 19.84
C SER A 85 -0.84 21.47 19.55
N ASP A 86 -0.45 21.52 18.28
CA ASP A 86 0.94 21.63 17.81
C ASP A 86 1.52 23.08 17.85
N SER A 87 1.19 23.86 18.86
CA SER A 87 1.87 25.15 19.10
C SER A 87 3.35 25.01 19.52
N THR A 88 3.89 23.80 19.65
CA THR A 88 5.23 23.50 20.21
C THR A 88 6.12 22.57 19.38
N GLY A 89 5.80 22.33 18.11
CA GLY A 89 6.63 21.49 17.22
C GLY A 89 6.13 20.03 17.12
N LEU A 90 6.52 19.34 16.04
CA LEU A 90 6.17 17.93 15.72
C LEU A 90 6.79 16.93 16.73
N SER A 91 6.38 17.01 17.99
CA SER A 91 6.90 16.13 19.05
C SER A 91 6.15 14.80 19.15
N HIS A 92 4.89 14.76 18.70
CA HIS A 92 4.01 13.57 18.76
C HIS A 92 3.14 13.49 17.50
N GLY A 93 2.49 12.33 17.30
CA GLY A 93 1.59 12.11 16.20
C GLY A 93 1.78 10.74 15.55
N SER A 94 1.08 10.48 14.45
CA SER A 94 1.26 9.25 13.68
C SER A 94 1.02 9.48 12.19
N ILE A 95 1.74 8.73 11.36
CA ILE A 95 1.55 8.68 9.92
C ILE A 95 1.17 7.25 9.54
N ALA A 96 0.12 7.10 8.75
CA ALA A 96 -0.33 5.84 8.19
C ALA A 96 0.00 5.81 6.68
N ILE A 97 0.93 4.98 6.27
CA ILE A 97 1.44 4.91 4.90
C ILE A 97 1.11 3.54 4.32
N GLY A 98 0.42 3.52 3.19
CA GLY A 98 0.32 2.33 2.34
C GLY A 98 1.55 2.24 1.45
N VAL A 99 2.16 1.07 1.33
CA VAL A 99 3.38 0.93 0.55
C VAL A 99 3.42 -0.41 -0.18
N SER A 100 3.81 -0.40 -1.46
CA SER A 100 4.15 -1.64 -2.15
C SER A 100 5.55 -2.09 -1.78
N GLU A 101 5.80 -3.41 -1.82
CA GLU A 101 7.10 -3.98 -1.44
C GLU A 101 8.24 -3.38 -2.25
N THR A 102 8.06 -3.22 -3.56
CA THR A 102 9.04 -2.56 -4.43
C THR A 102 9.34 -1.13 -3.96
N ALA A 103 8.30 -0.33 -3.69
CA ALA A 103 8.46 1.06 -3.26
C ALA A 103 9.12 1.18 -1.89
N LEU A 104 8.82 0.25 -0.98
CA LEU A 104 9.44 0.18 0.34
C LEU A 104 10.96 -0.02 0.21
N ASN A 105 11.35 -1.05 -0.55
CA ASN A 105 12.75 -1.47 -0.66
C ASN A 105 13.63 -0.47 -1.42
N ILE A 106 13.18 0.02 -2.58
CA ILE A 106 14.06 0.84 -3.44
C ILE A 106 13.98 2.34 -3.14
N PHE A 107 12.96 2.80 -2.40
CA PHE A 107 12.76 4.23 -2.18
C PHE A 107 12.56 4.62 -0.71
N LEU A 108 11.64 3.94 0.00
CA LEU A 108 11.08 4.49 1.22
C LEU A 108 11.96 4.29 2.46
N PHE A 109 12.72 3.21 2.57
CA PHE A 109 13.51 2.91 3.76
C PHE A 109 14.45 4.05 4.17
N ASN A 110 15.18 4.64 3.24
CA ASN A 110 16.09 5.74 3.53
C ASN A 110 15.35 7.01 3.98
N LYS A 111 14.16 7.26 3.41
CA LYS A 111 13.31 8.40 3.79
C LYS A 111 12.71 8.23 5.18
N LEU A 112 12.26 7.01 5.51
CA LEU A 112 11.77 6.66 6.85
C LEU A 112 12.86 6.84 7.91
N LYS A 113 14.08 6.36 7.63
CA LYS A 113 15.23 6.52 8.53
C LYS A 113 15.51 8.00 8.79
N ALA A 114 15.62 8.80 7.75
CA ALA A 114 15.89 10.24 7.88
C ALA A 114 14.78 10.97 8.67
N PHE A 115 13.52 10.65 8.37
CA PHE A 115 12.38 11.23 9.07
C PHE A 115 12.35 10.85 10.55
N HIS A 116 12.53 9.57 10.86
CA HIS A 116 12.53 9.09 12.24
C HIS A 116 13.66 9.70 13.08
N MET A 117 14.83 9.91 12.48
CA MET A 117 15.94 10.59 13.18
C MET A 117 15.62 12.06 13.49
N THR A 118 14.86 12.73 12.61
CA THR A 118 14.47 14.14 12.81
C THR A 118 13.26 14.28 13.73
N TYR A 119 12.31 13.33 13.67
CA TYR A 119 11.05 13.35 14.41
C TYR A 119 10.80 12.03 15.17
N PRO A 120 11.60 11.69 16.19
CA PRO A 120 11.56 10.39 16.87
C PRO A 120 10.24 10.12 17.63
N GLY A 121 9.49 11.17 17.97
CA GLY A 121 8.18 11.06 18.64
C GLY A 121 7.01 10.69 17.70
N ILE A 122 7.23 10.73 16.38
CA ILE A 122 6.19 10.39 15.40
C ILE A 122 6.10 8.88 15.21
N ARG A 123 4.90 8.32 15.33
CA ARG A 123 4.64 6.89 15.08
C ARG A 123 4.42 6.64 13.59
N LEU A 124 5.20 5.73 13.03
CA LEU A 124 5.07 5.29 11.64
C LEU A 124 4.24 4.00 11.59
N LYS A 125 3.14 4.01 10.86
CA LYS A 125 2.30 2.83 10.57
C LYS A 125 2.43 2.51 9.09
N LEU A 126 3.12 1.42 8.79
CA LEU A 126 3.32 0.95 7.42
C LEU A 126 2.36 -0.21 7.13
N TYR A 127 1.67 -0.12 6.02
CA TYR A 127 0.77 -1.16 5.54
C TYR A 127 1.26 -1.65 4.19
N ASN A 128 1.62 -2.93 4.10
CA ASN A 128 1.98 -3.53 2.82
C ASN A 128 0.71 -3.76 2.00
N TYR A 129 0.63 -3.10 0.86
CA TYR A 129 -0.52 -3.13 -0.05
C TYR A 129 -0.07 -3.30 -1.50
N SER A 130 -0.83 -4.07 -2.27
CA SER A 130 -0.80 -3.94 -3.72
C SER A 130 -1.32 -2.57 -4.15
N THR A 131 -0.98 -2.10 -5.36
CA THR A 131 -1.44 -0.78 -5.84
C THR A 131 -2.97 -0.60 -5.79
N PRO A 132 -3.81 -1.56 -6.19
CA PRO A 132 -5.26 -1.44 -6.03
C PRO A 132 -5.69 -1.30 -4.56
N GLN A 133 -5.14 -2.12 -3.66
CA GLN A 133 -5.45 -2.04 -2.23
C GLN A 133 -5.03 -0.69 -1.62
N ALA A 134 -3.88 -0.15 -2.05
CA ALA A 134 -3.40 1.15 -1.61
C ALA A 134 -4.33 2.28 -2.06
N ILE A 135 -4.84 2.22 -3.30
CA ILE A 135 -5.83 3.17 -3.83
C ILE A 135 -7.10 3.17 -2.98
N ASP A 136 -7.64 1.99 -2.66
CA ASP A 136 -8.85 1.86 -1.84
C ASP A 136 -8.61 2.33 -0.39
N ALA A 137 -7.44 2.07 0.16
CA ALA A 137 -7.06 2.51 1.50
C ALA A 137 -6.92 4.05 1.60
N VAL A 138 -6.41 4.72 0.55
CA VAL A 138 -6.38 6.20 0.48
C VAL A 138 -7.80 6.75 0.35
N LYS A 139 -8.62 6.22 -0.57
CA LYS A 139 -10.01 6.64 -0.77
C LYS A 139 -10.85 6.54 0.50
N SER A 140 -10.64 5.50 1.29
CA SER A 140 -11.36 5.29 2.55
C SER A 140 -10.77 6.06 3.74
N GLY A 141 -9.70 6.83 3.56
CA GLY A 141 -9.03 7.55 4.65
C GLY A 141 -8.38 6.63 5.70
N LYS A 142 -8.17 5.35 5.36
CA LYS A 142 -7.49 4.38 6.23
C LYS A 142 -5.99 4.67 6.39
N ILE A 143 -5.41 5.27 5.37
CA ILE A 143 -4.02 5.73 5.31
C ILE A 143 -3.96 7.18 4.84
N ASP A 144 -2.93 7.91 5.24
CA ASP A 144 -2.74 9.32 4.87
C ASP A 144 -2.36 9.45 3.38
N PHE A 145 -1.48 8.58 2.90
CA PHE A 145 -1.08 8.47 1.50
C PHE A 145 -0.47 7.09 1.22
N ALA A 146 -0.30 6.77 -0.05
CA ALA A 146 0.39 5.55 -0.46
C ALA A 146 1.63 5.86 -1.30
N ILE A 147 2.65 4.98 -1.22
CA ILE A 147 3.83 4.99 -2.09
C ILE A 147 3.90 3.62 -2.77
N VAL A 148 3.68 3.61 -4.08
CA VAL A 148 3.52 2.39 -4.87
C VAL A 148 4.30 2.48 -6.18
N SER A 149 4.43 1.36 -6.88
CA SER A 149 5.02 1.32 -8.24
C SER A 149 3.94 1.45 -9.32
N THR A 150 4.31 2.10 -10.43
CA THR A 150 3.46 2.16 -11.63
C THR A 150 3.36 0.77 -12.31
N PRO A 151 2.27 0.50 -13.08
CA PRO A 151 1.18 1.38 -13.38
C PRO A 151 0.27 1.62 -12.17
N ALA A 152 -0.18 2.88 -12.00
CA ALA A 152 -1.12 3.26 -10.97
C ALA A 152 -2.05 4.33 -11.56
N SER A 153 -3.16 3.90 -12.11
CA SER A 153 -4.17 4.81 -12.64
C SER A 153 -5.10 5.28 -11.52
N VAL A 154 -5.12 6.58 -11.28
CA VAL A 154 -6.01 7.19 -10.28
C VAL A 154 -6.86 8.29 -10.92
N GLU A 155 -8.10 8.39 -10.44
CA GLU A 155 -9.05 9.41 -10.82
C GLU A 155 -9.29 10.38 -9.66
N SER A 156 -9.75 11.58 -9.99
CA SER A 156 -10.18 12.55 -8.96
C SER A 156 -11.14 11.88 -7.94
N PRO A 157 -10.99 12.13 -6.63
CA PRO A 157 -10.15 13.16 -6.01
C PRO A 157 -8.69 12.76 -5.77
N LEU A 158 -8.30 11.52 -6.09
CA LEU A 158 -6.91 11.08 -5.91
C LEU A 158 -5.96 11.80 -6.88
N ARG A 159 -4.75 12.04 -6.40
CA ARG A 159 -3.63 12.60 -7.17
C ARG A 159 -2.45 11.67 -7.10
N GLN A 160 -1.67 11.68 -8.18
CA GLN A 160 -0.44 10.93 -8.32
C GLN A 160 0.73 11.90 -8.53
N ILE A 161 1.83 11.67 -7.82
CA ILE A 161 3.10 12.38 -8.01
C ILE A 161 4.16 11.31 -8.29
N MET A 162 4.87 11.44 -9.42
CA MET A 162 6.02 10.59 -9.72
C MET A 162 7.18 10.97 -8.81
N LEU A 163 7.86 9.98 -8.25
CA LEU A 163 8.94 10.17 -7.28
C LEU A 163 10.30 9.71 -7.84
N GLN A 164 10.41 8.50 -8.33
CA GLN A 164 11.68 7.94 -8.77
C GLN A 164 11.47 6.91 -9.87
N PRO A 165 12.18 7.01 -11.01
CA PRO A 165 12.21 5.95 -11.99
C PRO A 165 13.01 4.74 -11.48
N PHE A 166 12.68 3.56 -11.98
CA PHE A 166 13.44 2.35 -11.77
C PHE A 166 13.30 1.39 -12.95
N GLN A 167 14.34 0.59 -13.15
CA GLN A 167 14.39 -0.39 -14.21
C GLN A 167 14.13 -1.80 -13.65
N GLU A 168 13.39 -2.59 -14.41
CA GLU A 168 13.23 -4.02 -14.18
C GLU A 168 14.24 -4.79 -15.04
N ILE A 169 14.77 -5.87 -14.49
CA ILE A 169 15.69 -6.78 -15.18
C ILE A 169 15.21 -8.23 -15.06
N LEU A 170 15.58 -9.06 -16.02
CA LEU A 170 15.39 -10.51 -15.93
C LEU A 170 16.56 -11.15 -15.20
N VAL A 171 16.28 -12.02 -14.25
CA VAL A 171 17.29 -12.73 -13.45
C VAL A 171 16.98 -14.22 -13.38
N GLY A 172 18.01 -15.02 -13.16
CA GLY A 172 17.92 -16.47 -12.90
C GLY A 172 18.89 -16.88 -11.80
N GLY A 173 18.68 -18.03 -11.22
CA GLY A 173 19.62 -18.65 -10.28
C GLY A 173 20.92 -19.10 -10.97
N THR A 174 21.82 -19.71 -10.20
CA THR A 174 23.18 -20.10 -10.69
C THR A 174 23.16 -21.17 -11.76
N THR A 175 22.12 -22.01 -11.82
CA THR A 175 21.92 -22.98 -12.90
C THR A 175 21.70 -22.34 -14.27
N PHE A 176 21.25 -21.08 -14.30
CA PHE A 176 21.03 -20.30 -15.51
C PHE A 176 22.22 -19.41 -15.90
N THR A 177 23.40 -19.59 -15.28
CA THR A 177 24.59 -18.73 -15.53
C THR A 177 24.99 -18.70 -17.02
N ALA A 178 24.79 -19.78 -17.76
CA ALA A 178 25.07 -19.82 -19.20
C ALA A 178 24.21 -18.83 -20.00
N LEU A 179 23.02 -18.48 -19.52
CA LEU A 179 22.13 -17.48 -20.15
C LEU A 179 22.63 -16.05 -19.95
N GLY A 180 23.41 -15.77 -18.92
CA GLY A 180 23.97 -14.43 -18.65
C GLY A 180 24.95 -13.95 -19.73
N SER A 181 25.48 -14.83 -20.57
CA SER A 181 26.32 -14.49 -21.73
C SER A 181 25.56 -14.43 -23.04
N GLN A 182 24.23 -14.58 -23.02
CA GLN A 182 23.37 -14.62 -24.19
C GLN A 182 22.32 -13.51 -24.09
N GLU A 183 21.76 -13.13 -25.23
CA GLU A 183 20.63 -12.24 -25.29
C GLU A 183 19.41 -13.05 -25.73
N LEU A 184 18.44 -13.21 -24.80
CA LEU A 184 17.20 -13.94 -25.06
C LEU A 184 16.12 -13.02 -25.62
N SER A 185 15.20 -13.57 -26.39
CA SER A 185 13.93 -12.89 -26.70
C SER A 185 12.86 -13.30 -25.70
N LEU A 186 11.83 -12.46 -25.52
CA LEU A 186 10.66 -12.79 -24.69
C LEU A 186 10.00 -14.11 -25.13
N ALA A 187 10.02 -14.40 -26.45
CA ALA A 187 9.47 -15.65 -26.99
C ALA A 187 10.23 -16.91 -26.55
N GLU A 188 11.52 -16.79 -26.22
CA GLU A 188 12.35 -17.90 -25.77
C GLU A 188 12.11 -18.22 -24.29
N LEU A 189 11.53 -17.28 -23.50
CA LEU A 189 11.23 -17.49 -22.09
C LEU A 189 10.27 -18.64 -21.81
N LYS A 190 9.41 -18.99 -22.79
CA LYS A 190 8.54 -20.18 -22.71
C LYS A 190 9.29 -21.51 -22.50
N ASN A 191 10.60 -21.55 -22.76
CA ASN A 191 11.43 -22.73 -22.60
C ASN A 191 12.00 -22.89 -21.19
N TYR A 192 11.74 -21.92 -20.30
CA TYR A 192 12.28 -21.86 -18.94
C TYR A 192 11.14 -21.67 -17.94
N PRO A 193 11.22 -22.28 -16.76
CA PRO A 193 10.28 -21.97 -15.68
C PRO A 193 10.29 -20.48 -15.37
N LEU A 194 9.13 -19.88 -15.21
CA LEU A 194 8.96 -18.45 -14.92
C LEU A 194 8.27 -18.23 -13.59
N ILE A 195 8.83 -17.34 -12.77
CA ILE A 195 8.29 -16.92 -11.47
C ILE A 195 7.69 -15.52 -11.66
N SER A 196 6.47 -15.30 -11.17
CA SER A 196 5.81 -13.99 -11.24
C SER A 196 4.95 -13.74 -10.01
N LEU A 197 4.45 -12.52 -9.89
CA LEU A 197 3.38 -12.17 -8.94
C LEU A 197 2.03 -12.67 -9.45
N GLY A 198 1.06 -12.78 -8.54
CA GLY A 198 -0.33 -13.14 -8.88
C GLY A 198 -0.99 -12.15 -9.84
N ARG A 199 -1.96 -12.65 -10.61
CA ARG A 199 -2.63 -11.94 -11.71
C ARG A 199 -3.38 -10.67 -11.28
N GLU A 200 -3.76 -10.57 -10.01
CA GLU A 200 -4.44 -9.42 -9.41
C GLU A 200 -3.50 -8.22 -9.14
N THR A 201 -2.18 -8.40 -9.29
CA THR A 201 -1.20 -7.34 -9.05
C THR A 201 -0.99 -6.48 -10.28
N THR A 202 -0.74 -5.19 -10.09
CA THR A 202 -0.39 -4.27 -11.18
C THR A 202 0.96 -4.61 -11.82
N THR A 203 1.87 -5.25 -11.08
CA THR A 203 3.15 -5.73 -11.60
C THR A 203 2.96 -6.89 -12.57
N PHE A 204 2.10 -7.86 -12.26
CA PHE A 204 1.73 -8.89 -13.24
C PHE A 204 1.11 -8.26 -14.50
N GLN A 205 0.16 -7.32 -14.31
CA GLN A 205 -0.49 -6.65 -15.45
C GLN A 205 0.52 -5.89 -16.33
N PHE A 206 1.55 -5.30 -15.73
CA PHE A 206 2.64 -4.64 -16.45
C PHE A 206 3.40 -5.64 -17.35
N TYR A 207 3.84 -6.78 -16.81
CA TYR A 207 4.53 -7.78 -17.61
C TYR A 207 3.60 -8.46 -18.61
N HIS A 208 2.36 -8.73 -18.23
CA HIS A 208 1.37 -9.28 -19.17
C HIS A 208 1.16 -8.35 -20.36
N ALA A 209 1.07 -7.04 -20.14
CA ALA A 209 0.97 -6.06 -21.22
C ALA A 209 2.24 -6.04 -22.11
N LEU A 210 3.43 -6.18 -21.52
CA LEU A 210 4.70 -6.29 -22.24
C LEU A 210 4.69 -7.53 -23.16
N PHE A 211 4.34 -8.71 -22.65
CA PHE A 211 4.27 -9.94 -23.45
C PHE A 211 3.22 -9.81 -24.56
N LEU A 212 2.03 -9.31 -24.21
CA LEU A 212 0.92 -9.15 -25.16
C LEU A 212 1.29 -8.18 -26.30
N SER A 213 2.05 -7.12 -26.04
CA SER A 213 2.52 -6.17 -27.07
C SER A 213 3.44 -6.83 -28.11
N HIS A 214 4.04 -7.98 -27.77
CA HIS A 214 4.86 -8.80 -28.66
C HIS A 214 4.11 -10.05 -29.18
N GLY A 215 2.79 -10.12 -28.99
CA GLY A 215 1.96 -11.25 -29.43
C GLY A 215 2.20 -12.54 -28.61
N LEU A 216 2.70 -12.41 -27.38
CA LEU A 216 3.04 -13.53 -26.51
C LEU A 216 2.09 -13.56 -25.30
N GLU A 217 1.96 -14.73 -24.68
CA GLU A 217 1.25 -14.94 -23.42
C GLU A 217 2.25 -15.06 -22.27
N LEU A 218 1.97 -14.36 -21.18
CA LEU A 218 2.71 -14.53 -19.92
C LEU A 218 2.06 -15.68 -19.14
N ALA A 219 2.75 -16.80 -19.03
CA ALA A 219 2.30 -17.99 -18.32
C ALA A 219 3.35 -18.40 -17.27
N PRO A 220 3.31 -17.86 -16.02
CA PRO A 220 4.24 -18.23 -14.98
C PRO A 220 3.97 -19.64 -14.47
N ASP A 221 5.05 -20.40 -14.16
CA ASP A 221 5.00 -21.71 -13.51
C ASP A 221 4.87 -21.60 -11.99
N THR A 222 5.37 -20.50 -11.43
CA THR A 222 5.30 -20.21 -9.99
C THR A 222 4.74 -18.81 -9.79
N GLU A 223 3.66 -18.72 -9.00
CA GLU A 223 3.06 -17.44 -8.61
C GLU A 223 3.29 -17.18 -7.12
N THR A 224 3.60 -15.93 -6.77
CA THR A 224 3.80 -15.49 -5.38
C THR A 224 3.04 -14.20 -5.09
N ALA A 225 2.81 -13.92 -3.80
CA ALA A 225 1.97 -12.80 -3.39
C ALA A 225 2.70 -11.45 -3.38
N THR A 226 4.01 -11.45 -3.09
CA THR A 226 4.80 -10.23 -2.85
C THR A 226 6.17 -10.29 -3.53
N THR A 227 6.70 -9.13 -3.92
CA THR A 227 7.96 -9.02 -4.68
C THR A 227 9.18 -9.52 -3.90
N ASP A 228 9.20 -9.40 -2.58
CA ASP A 228 10.28 -9.87 -1.71
C ASP A 228 10.44 -11.39 -1.73
N GLN A 229 9.40 -12.14 -2.09
CA GLN A 229 9.44 -13.59 -2.22
C GLN A 229 10.13 -14.05 -3.52
N ILE A 230 10.17 -13.20 -4.57
CA ILE A 230 10.70 -13.60 -5.87
C ILE A 230 12.21 -13.91 -5.82
N LEU A 231 13.01 -13.00 -5.24
CA LEU A 231 14.46 -13.19 -5.18
C LEU A 231 14.88 -14.46 -4.42
N PRO A 232 14.31 -14.83 -3.26
CA PRO A 232 14.52 -16.13 -2.64
C PRO A 232 14.16 -17.32 -3.54
N LEU A 233 13.05 -17.26 -4.28
CA LEU A 233 12.63 -18.33 -5.17
C LEU A 233 13.59 -18.49 -6.36
N VAL A 234 14.11 -17.40 -6.90
CA VAL A 234 15.17 -17.42 -7.93
C VAL A 234 16.44 -18.07 -7.39
N LYS A 235 16.88 -17.72 -6.16
CA LYS A 235 18.04 -18.34 -5.49
C LYS A 235 17.84 -19.83 -5.21
N CYS A 236 16.59 -20.27 -5.05
CA CYS A 236 16.23 -21.69 -4.92
C CYS A 236 16.12 -22.41 -6.27
N GLU A 237 16.54 -21.79 -7.38
CA GLU A 237 16.59 -22.37 -8.73
C GLU A 237 15.21 -22.74 -9.33
N LEU A 238 14.13 -22.09 -8.84
CA LEU A 238 12.77 -22.40 -9.29
C LEU A 238 12.43 -21.81 -10.67
N GLY A 239 13.26 -20.90 -11.21
CA GLY A 239 13.07 -20.36 -12.54
C GLY A 239 13.64 -18.95 -12.70
N LEU A 240 13.29 -18.34 -13.81
CA LEU A 240 13.62 -16.95 -14.15
C LEU A 240 12.55 -16.02 -13.60
N ALA A 241 12.92 -14.80 -13.29
CA ALA A 241 11.98 -13.78 -12.83
C ALA A 241 12.38 -12.38 -13.26
N PHE A 242 11.41 -11.50 -13.36
CA PHE A 242 11.64 -10.07 -13.44
C PHE A 242 11.69 -9.47 -12.04
N LEU A 243 12.68 -8.61 -11.80
CA LEU A 243 12.87 -7.88 -10.54
C LEU A 243 13.40 -6.47 -10.81
N PRO A 244 13.07 -5.50 -9.94
CA PRO A 244 13.78 -4.22 -9.94
C PRO A 244 15.29 -4.44 -9.79
N GLU A 245 16.09 -3.80 -10.65
CA GLU A 245 17.55 -3.93 -10.64
C GLU A 245 18.15 -3.66 -9.26
N ALA A 246 17.66 -2.63 -8.57
CA ALA A 246 18.13 -2.27 -7.23
C ALA A 246 17.92 -3.38 -6.19
N MET A 247 16.88 -4.22 -6.34
CA MET A 247 16.62 -5.36 -5.44
C MET A 247 17.50 -6.58 -5.76
N ALA A 248 17.92 -6.73 -7.02
CA ALA A 248 18.77 -7.82 -7.48
C ALA A 248 20.27 -7.54 -7.29
N HIS A 249 20.66 -6.27 -7.24
CA HIS A 249 22.03 -5.78 -7.32
C HIS A 249 23.00 -6.53 -6.41
N ASP A 250 22.73 -6.60 -5.11
CA ASP A 250 23.63 -7.23 -4.15
C ASP A 250 23.82 -8.73 -4.42
N SER A 251 22.77 -9.43 -4.86
CA SER A 251 22.83 -10.85 -5.16
C SER A 251 23.56 -11.13 -6.47
N ILE A 252 23.48 -10.22 -7.45
CA ILE A 252 24.27 -10.27 -8.67
C ILE A 252 25.75 -10.09 -8.32
N GLN A 253 26.09 -9.09 -7.51
CA GLN A 253 27.48 -8.83 -7.07
C GLN A 253 28.08 -10.02 -6.32
N LYS A 254 27.28 -10.69 -5.50
CA LYS A 254 27.69 -11.92 -4.78
C LYS A 254 27.67 -13.17 -5.64
N ARG A 255 27.27 -13.08 -6.91
CA ARG A 255 27.13 -14.21 -7.84
C ARG A 255 26.15 -15.29 -7.35
N GLU A 256 25.14 -14.89 -6.58
CA GLU A 256 24.08 -15.79 -6.12
C GLU A 256 22.98 -15.96 -7.18
N ILE A 257 22.88 -14.99 -8.09
CA ILE A 257 21.99 -14.99 -9.25
C ILE A 257 22.72 -14.37 -10.45
N VAL A 258 22.19 -14.57 -11.65
CA VAL A 258 22.68 -14.00 -12.90
C VAL A 258 21.63 -13.10 -13.53
N GLN A 259 22.06 -11.95 -14.04
CA GLN A 259 21.23 -11.13 -14.91
C GLN A 259 21.25 -11.70 -16.33
N ILE A 260 20.09 -11.71 -16.98
CA ILE A 260 19.88 -12.21 -18.32
C ILE A 260 19.42 -11.06 -19.20
N SER A 261 20.16 -10.79 -20.28
CA SER A 261 19.81 -9.72 -21.22
C SER A 261 18.65 -10.13 -22.12
N LEU A 262 17.73 -9.21 -22.36
CA LEU A 262 16.62 -9.38 -23.32
C LEU A 262 16.83 -8.52 -24.56
N LYS A 263 16.41 -9.02 -25.73
CA LYS A 263 16.36 -8.28 -26.98
C LYS A 263 15.31 -7.18 -26.93
N GLU A 264 14.19 -7.46 -26.28
CA GLU A 264 13.10 -6.53 -26.12
C GLU A 264 13.37 -5.57 -24.94
N ASN A 265 13.06 -4.31 -25.13
CA ASN A 265 13.19 -3.31 -24.08
C ASN A 265 12.06 -3.47 -23.04
N ILE A 266 12.42 -3.58 -21.78
CA ILE A 266 11.46 -3.52 -20.68
C ILE A 266 11.18 -2.03 -20.41
N PRO A 267 9.94 -1.55 -20.50
CA PRO A 267 9.63 -0.16 -20.22
C PRO A 267 10.00 0.23 -18.78
N GLU A 268 10.49 1.46 -18.61
CA GLU A 268 10.80 2.02 -17.30
C GLU A 268 9.52 2.15 -16.46
N ARG A 269 9.64 1.87 -15.17
CA ARG A 269 8.58 2.06 -14.17
C ARG A 269 8.98 3.18 -13.21
N ASN A 270 7.99 3.70 -12.48
CA ASN A 270 8.20 4.74 -11.50
C ASN A 270 7.65 4.35 -10.14
N ILE A 271 8.31 4.78 -9.08
CA ILE A 271 7.69 4.92 -7.76
C ILE A 271 6.86 6.19 -7.77
N CYS A 272 5.66 6.12 -7.26
CA CYS A 272 4.77 7.26 -7.17
C CYS A 272 4.08 7.35 -5.81
N MET A 273 3.72 8.56 -5.41
CA MET A 273 2.87 8.84 -4.26
C MET A 273 1.43 9.04 -4.72
N LEU A 274 0.50 8.39 -4.04
CA LEU A 274 -0.94 8.54 -4.21
C LEU A 274 -1.52 9.17 -2.95
N TYR A 275 -2.30 10.23 -3.10
CA TYR A 275 -2.98 10.91 -1.99
C TYR A 275 -4.32 11.48 -2.44
N ASP A 276 -5.21 11.69 -1.48
CA ASP A 276 -6.49 12.35 -1.74
C ASP A 276 -6.34 13.85 -1.51
N CYS A 277 -6.67 14.66 -2.52
CA CYS A 277 -6.58 16.12 -2.41
C CYS A 277 -7.75 16.75 -1.61
N GLN A 278 -8.81 16.00 -1.37
CA GLN A 278 -9.96 16.43 -0.56
C GLN A 278 -9.79 16.08 0.92
N HIS A 279 -8.87 15.18 1.26
CA HIS A 279 -8.57 14.82 2.64
C HIS A 279 -7.27 15.50 3.08
N PRO A 280 -7.33 16.53 3.96
CA PRO A 280 -6.12 17.17 4.45
C PRO A 280 -5.28 16.19 5.25
N LEU A 281 -3.99 16.18 4.95
CA LEU A 281 -3.01 15.41 5.72
C LEU A 281 -2.83 16.04 7.10
N ASN A 282 -2.65 15.21 8.14
CA ASN A 282 -2.22 15.68 9.45
C ASN A 282 -0.81 16.31 9.38
N SER A 283 -0.40 17.03 10.42
CA SER A 283 0.87 17.77 10.45
C SER A 283 2.09 16.88 10.19
N ALA A 284 2.11 15.68 10.77
CA ALA A 284 3.21 14.73 10.61
C ALA A 284 3.27 14.17 9.17
N ALA A 285 2.13 13.79 8.58
CA ALA A 285 2.05 13.31 7.20
C ALA A 285 2.41 14.40 6.19
N ARG A 286 2.00 15.65 6.45
CA ARG A 286 2.34 16.83 5.65
C ARG A 286 3.85 17.09 5.65
N GLN A 287 4.49 17.01 6.81
CA GLN A 287 5.93 17.20 6.94
C GLN A 287 6.72 16.07 6.28
N PHE A 288 6.28 14.82 6.43
CA PHE A 288 6.91 13.69 5.74
C PHE A 288 6.79 13.81 4.21
N ARG A 289 5.59 14.15 3.71
CA ARG A 289 5.39 14.44 2.29
C ARG A 289 6.33 15.54 1.78
N LYS A 290 6.45 16.65 2.54
CA LYS A 290 7.36 17.75 2.20
C LYS A 290 8.80 17.28 2.07
N MET A 291 9.29 16.51 3.04
CA MET A 291 10.64 15.95 3.03
C MET A 291 10.89 15.00 1.84
N ILE A 292 9.87 14.20 1.46
CA ILE A 292 9.97 13.34 0.27
C ILE A 292 10.10 14.18 -1.01
N LEU A 293 9.31 15.25 -1.15
CA LEU A 293 9.26 16.05 -2.37
C LEU A 293 10.44 17.02 -2.50
N GLU A 294 10.94 17.60 -1.42
CA GLU A 294 12.10 18.52 -1.44
C GLU A 294 13.37 17.83 -1.93
N ASN A 295 13.57 16.58 -1.61
CA ASN A 295 14.72 15.81 -2.07
C ASN A 295 14.64 15.35 -3.55
N HIS A 296 13.57 15.72 -4.28
CA HIS A 296 13.40 15.44 -5.71
C HIS A 296 13.69 16.66 -6.60
N LEU A 297 13.81 17.85 -6.02
CA LEU A 297 14.06 19.10 -6.75
C LEU A 297 15.54 19.51 -6.69
N SER A 298 16.38 18.73 -6.04
CA SER A 298 17.84 18.86 -6.00
C SER A 298 18.52 17.71 -6.77
#